data_9165ee7e1be3d81e5b18a0cb935b0e10
#
_entry.id   9165ee7e1be3d81e5b18a0cb935b0e10
#
_cell.length_a   1.000
_cell.length_b   1.000
_cell.length_c   1.000
_cell.angle_alpha   90.00
_cell.angle_beta   90.00
_cell.angle_gamma   90.00
#
_symmetry.space_group_name_H-M   'P 1'
#
loop_
_entity.id
_entity.type
_entity.pdbx_description
1 polymer ?
#
loop_
_entity_poly.entity_id
_entity_poly.type
_entity_poly.pdbx_seq_one_letter_code
_entity_poly.pdbx_strand_id
1 'polypeptide(L)'
;VREEKTKHFGYDFFTRRDTVSFWENLPTPANYLLGSGDELIITLWGETQLRNTYPISREGKIYDEKVGLLNLNGHTISTAKSYLKTQFGRVYATLNGKTPSTFIDISLGELRSINVNFVGQAKYPGVYPIHPFSTVITGLIQAGGVDTTGSLRHIEIKRNGAEVKKIDLYDYFIKGELS
;
A
#
# COMPACT_ATOMS: atom_id res chain seq x y z
N VAL A 1 -32.96 31.28 -18.66
CA VAL A 1 -32.86 31.12 -17.19
C VAL A 1 -32.01 29.89 -16.97
N ARG A 2 -30.76 30.03 -16.51
CA ARG A 2 -29.92 28.91 -16.08
C ARG A 2 -30.45 28.48 -14.70
N GLU A 3 -31.05 27.30 -14.62
CA GLU A 3 -31.31 26.65 -13.33
C GLU A 3 -29.97 26.43 -12.61
N GLU A 4 -29.67 27.19 -11.60
CA GLU A 4 -28.61 26.87 -10.64
C GLU A 4 -29.01 25.57 -9.92
N LYS A 5 -28.46 24.43 -10.40
CA LYS A 5 -28.56 23.18 -9.64
C LYS A 5 -27.94 23.39 -8.28
N THR A 6 -28.73 23.23 -7.23
CA THR A 6 -28.27 23.23 -5.83
C THR A 6 -27.10 22.26 -5.71
N LYS A 7 -25.92 22.77 -5.39
CA LYS A 7 -24.72 21.96 -5.17
C LYS A 7 -24.78 21.36 -3.78
N HIS A 8 -24.73 20.04 -3.70
CA HIS A 8 -24.61 19.36 -2.41
C HIS A 8 -23.18 19.49 -1.89
N PHE A 9 -23.03 19.90 -0.64
CA PHE A 9 -21.72 20.07 -0.01
C PHE A 9 -20.93 18.76 0.02
N GLY A 10 -19.64 18.83 -0.36
CA GLY A 10 -18.70 17.70 -0.31
C GLY A 10 -18.65 16.83 -1.57
N TYR A 11 -19.68 16.84 -2.43
CA TYR A 11 -19.66 16.01 -3.66
C TYR A 11 -18.70 16.54 -4.73
N ASP A 12 -18.48 17.84 -4.79
CA ASP A 12 -17.53 18.46 -5.71
C ASP A 12 -16.07 18.13 -5.37
N PHE A 13 -15.79 17.66 -4.16
CA PHE A 13 -14.44 17.28 -3.71
C PHE A 13 -13.81 16.21 -4.61
N PHE A 14 -14.61 15.25 -5.05
CA PHE A 14 -14.15 14.11 -5.86
C PHE A 14 -13.96 14.44 -7.35
N THR A 15 -14.35 15.63 -7.80
CA THR A 15 -14.20 16.04 -9.20
C THR A 15 -12.78 16.48 -9.54
N ARG A 16 -11.96 16.78 -8.54
CA ARG A 16 -10.57 17.24 -8.69
C ARG A 16 -9.64 16.04 -8.78
N ARG A 17 -9.43 15.50 -9.98
CA ARG A 17 -8.55 14.36 -10.23
C ARG A 17 -7.06 14.70 -10.14
N ASP A 18 -6.70 15.97 -10.24
CA ASP A 18 -5.30 16.43 -10.32
C ASP A 18 -4.54 16.37 -8.99
N THR A 19 -5.22 16.01 -7.89
CA THR A 19 -4.61 15.95 -6.56
C THR A 19 -4.12 14.55 -6.16
N VAL A 20 -4.12 13.57 -7.07
CA VAL A 20 -3.93 12.14 -6.73
C VAL A 20 -2.49 11.63 -6.89
N SER A 21 -1.51 12.48 -7.24
CA SER A 21 -0.12 12.06 -7.42
C SER A 21 0.72 12.03 -6.12
N PHE A 22 0.12 11.61 -4.98
CA PHE A 22 0.81 11.64 -3.68
C PHE A 22 1.58 10.38 -3.30
N TRP A 23 1.59 9.32 -4.14
CA TRP A 23 2.11 8.02 -3.72
C TRP A 23 3.62 7.87 -3.79
N GLU A 24 4.28 8.61 -4.65
CA GLU A 24 5.68 8.37 -5.01
C GLU A 24 6.66 8.56 -3.84
N ASN A 25 6.24 9.20 -2.75
CA ASN A 25 7.10 9.54 -1.61
C ASN A 25 6.53 9.18 -0.24
N LEU A 26 5.53 8.30 -0.16
CA LEU A 26 5.02 7.87 1.13
C LEU A 26 5.97 6.86 1.80
N PRO A 27 6.33 7.08 3.07
CA PRO A 27 7.14 6.11 3.80
C PRO A 27 6.38 4.79 3.93
N THR A 28 7.10 3.69 3.71
CA THR A 28 6.53 2.35 3.83
C THR A 28 6.05 2.10 5.26
N PRO A 29 4.77 1.77 5.46
CA PRO A 29 4.27 1.38 6.77
C PRO A 29 4.97 0.11 7.26
N ALA A 30 5.50 0.11 8.48
CA ALA A 30 6.23 -1.04 9.05
C ALA A 30 5.39 -2.33 9.12
N ASN A 31 4.06 -2.18 9.19
CA ASN A 31 3.09 -3.27 9.24
C ASN A 31 2.55 -3.68 7.86
N TYR A 32 3.11 -3.15 6.75
CA TYR A 32 2.71 -3.56 5.41
C TYR A 32 2.97 -5.05 5.21
N LEU A 33 1.92 -5.79 4.87
CA LEU A 33 1.98 -7.24 4.64
C LEU A 33 2.46 -7.51 3.21
N LEU A 34 3.63 -8.12 3.11
CA LEU A 34 4.23 -8.50 1.83
C LEU A 34 3.36 -9.55 1.10
N GLY A 35 3.32 -9.45 -0.21
CA GLY A 35 2.57 -10.37 -1.01
C GLY A 35 3.15 -10.56 -2.42
N SER A 36 2.58 -11.53 -3.13
CA SER A 36 2.95 -11.84 -4.50
C SER A 36 2.82 -10.61 -5.40
N GLY A 37 3.85 -10.31 -6.18
CA GLY A 37 3.93 -9.17 -7.07
C GLY A 37 4.54 -7.91 -6.45
N ASP A 38 4.80 -7.89 -5.13
CA ASP A 38 5.63 -6.85 -4.52
C ASP A 38 7.10 -7.12 -4.84
N GLU A 39 7.91 -6.07 -4.89
CA GLU A 39 9.35 -6.17 -5.05
C GLU A 39 10.08 -5.72 -3.79
N LEU A 40 11.14 -6.47 -3.44
CA LEU A 40 12.08 -6.08 -2.40
C LEU A 40 13.41 -5.67 -3.01
N ILE A 41 13.95 -4.57 -2.53
CA ILE A 41 15.32 -4.15 -2.83
C ILE A 41 16.17 -4.47 -1.60
N ILE A 42 17.15 -5.37 -1.78
CA ILE A 42 18.12 -5.71 -0.73
C ILE A 42 19.45 -5.07 -1.09
N THR A 43 19.96 -4.23 -0.21
CA THR A 43 21.22 -3.54 -0.36
C THR A 43 22.18 -3.94 0.75
N LEU A 44 23.35 -4.45 0.40
CA LEU A 44 24.48 -4.62 1.30
C LEU A 44 25.53 -3.55 0.99
N TRP A 45 26.13 -3.00 2.04
CA TRP A 45 27.24 -2.05 1.89
C TRP A 45 28.30 -2.24 2.99
N GLY A 46 29.47 -1.71 2.74
CA GLY A 46 30.66 -1.91 3.56
C GLY A 46 31.65 -2.82 2.86
N GLU A 47 32.14 -3.86 3.51
CA GLU A 47 33.09 -4.82 2.94
C GLU A 47 32.47 -5.63 1.80
N THR A 48 31.19 -6.01 1.93
CA THR A 48 30.42 -6.62 0.84
C THR A 48 29.46 -5.59 0.25
N GLN A 49 29.43 -5.50 -1.09
CA GLN A 49 28.51 -4.64 -1.81
C GLN A 49 27.58 -5.46 -2.70
N LEU A 50 26.28 -5.27 -2.53
CA LEU A 50 25.23 -5.90 -3.32
C LEU A 50 24.02 -4.96 -3.35
N ARG A 51 23.37 -4.84 -4.50
CA ARG A 51 22.06 -4.22 -4.60
C ARG A 51 21.26 -4.95 -5.66
N ASN A 52 20.31 -5.74 -5.20
CA ASN A 52 19.45 -6.53 -6.06
C ASN A 52 17.98 -6.28 -5.75
N THR A 53 17.16 -6.41 -6.79
CA THR A 53 15.69 -6.36 -6.71
C THR A 53 15.16 -7.78 -6.81
N TYR A 54 14.26 -8.14 -5.90
CA TYR A 54 13.71 -9.48 -5.79
C TYR A 54 12.19 -9.41 -5.88
N PRO A 55 11.58 -9.80 -7.01
CA PRO A 55 10.12 -9.92 -7.11
C PRO A 55 9.64 -11.09 -6.26
N ILE A 56 8.58 -10.86 -5.47
CA ILE A 56 7.95 -11.90 -4.68
C ILE A 56 7.07 -12.76 -5.58
N SER A 57 7.36 -14.05 -5.62
CA SER A 57 6.64 -15.03 -6.44
C SER A 57 5.18 -15.21 -5.95
N ARG A 58 4.38 -15.96 -6.73
CA ARG A 58 2.98 -16.29 -6.35
C ARG A 58 2.90 -17.06 -5.06
N GLU A 59 3.91 -17.84 -4.72
CA GLU A 59 4.01 -18.62 -3.49
C GLU A 59 4.58 -17.81 -2.31
N GLY A 60 4.77 -16.50 -2.47
CA GLY A 60 5.32 -15.63 -1.43
C GLY A 60 6.81 -15.79 -1.19
N LYS A 61 7.58 -16.20 -2.21
CA LYS A 61 9.02 -16.49 -2.09
C LYS A 61 9.85 -15.59 -2.96
N ILE A 62 11.10 -15.33 -2.52
CA ILE A 62 12.17 -14.74 -3.34
C ILE A 62 13.33 -15.72 -3.45
N TYR A 63 14.14 -15.57 -4.49
CA TYR A 63 15.34 -16.38 -4.70
C TYR A 63 16.57 -15.48 -4.82
N ASP A 64 17.60 -15.80 -4.06
CA ASP A 64 18.94 -15.22 -4.16
C ASP A 64 19.95 -16.32 -4.50
N GLU A 65 20.89 -16.05 -5.37
CA GLU A 65 21.85 -17.07 -5.87
C GLU A 65 22.72 -17.68 -4.77
N LYS A 66 23.05 -16.91 -3.72
CA LYS A 66 23.92 -17.35 -2.63
C LYS A 66 23.15 -17.80 -1.41
N VAL A 67 22.07 -17.11 -1.07
CA VAL A 67 21.26 -17.41 0.13
C VAL A 67 20.20 -18.48 -0.17
N GLY A 68 19.80 -18.61 -1.45
CA GLY A 68 18.80 -19.57 -1.88
C GLY A 68 17.38 -19.07 -1.81
N LEU A 69 16.42 -19.99 -1.64
CA LEU A 69 15.00 -19.71 -1.65
C LEU A 69 14.55 -19.26 -0.25
N LEU A 70 13.91 -18.09 -0.18
CA LEU A 70 13.45 -17.45 1.06
C LEU A 70 11.93 -17.27 1.04
N ASN A 71 11.24 -17.71 2.09
CA ASN A 71 9.79 -17.62 2.20
C ASN A 71 9.41 -16.35 2.97
N LEU A 72 8.64 -15.48 2.33
CA LEU A 72 8.15 -14.21 2.90
C LEU A 72 6.64 -14.20 3.13
N ASN A 73 5.97 -15.33 2.90
CA ASN A 73 4.53 -15.42 3.08
C ASN A 73 4.14 -15.13 4.54
N GLY A 74 3.18 -14.21 4.72
CA GLY A 74 2.73 -13.79 6.05
C GLY A 74 3.67 -12.83 6.78
N HIS A 75 4.81 -12.43 6.18
CA HIS A 75 5.68 -11.42 6.76
C HIS A 75 5.20 -10.01 6.46
N THR A 76 5.27 -9.14 7.46
CA THR A 76 5.26 -7.69 7.27
C THR A 76 6.64 -7.23 6.83
N ILE A 77 6.76 -6.00 6.31
CA ILE A 77 8.08 -5.46 5.96
C ILE A 77 9.04 -5.46 7.17
N SER A 78 8.54 -5.18 8.38
CA SER A 78 9.34 -5.18 9.60
C SER A 78 9.86 -6.59 9.94
N THR A 79 8.97 -7.60 9.92
CA THR A 79 9.37 -9.00 10.21
C THR A 79 10.24 -9.58 9.11
N ALA A 80 10.00 -9.21 7.85
CA ALA A 80 10.84 -9.61 6.72
C ALA A 80 12.27 -9.05 6.84
N LYS A 81 12.44 -7.79 7.26
CA LYS A 81 13.77 -7.20 7.51
C LYS A 81 14.57 -8.04 8.50
N SER A 82 13.97 -8.41 9.62
CA SER A 82 14.63 -9.22 10.64
C SER A 82 14.95 -10.63 10.14
N TYR A 83 14.00 -11.26 9.44
CA TYR A 83 14.18 -12.59 8.85
C TYR A 83 15.30 -12.61 7.80
N LEU A 84 15.25 -11.69 6.83
CA LEU A 84 16.24 -11.61 5.75
C LEU A 84 17.63 -11.26 6.29
N LYS A 85 17.75 -10.34 7.26
CA LYS A 85 19.02 -10.06 7.92
C LYS A 85 19.64 -11.34 8.50
N THR A 86 18.86 -12.19 9.13
CA THR A 86 19.32 -13.47 9.67
C THR A 86 19.76 -14.44 8.59
N GLN A 87 18.98 -14.57 7.48
CA GLN A 87 19.30 -15.48 6.41
C GLN A 87 20.56 -15.04 5.64
N PHE A 88 20.66 -13.76 5.31
CA PHE A 88 21.84 -13.20 4.66
C PHE A 88 23.08 -13.28 5.57
N GLY A 89 22.91 -13.10 6.89
CA GLY A 89 23.98 -13.26 7.86
C GLY A 89 24.58 -14.67 7.95
N ARG A 90 23.85 -15.71 7.52
CA ARG A 90 24.38 -17.08 7.45
C ARG A 90 25.39 -17.25 6.31
N VAL A 91 25.24 -16.48 5.23
CA VAL A 91 26.10 -16.54 4.05
C VAL A 91 27.19 -15.47 4.09
N TYR A 92 26.81 -14.27 4.52
CA TYR A 92 27.72 -13.13 4.64
C TYR A 92 28.13 -12.93 6.09
N ALA A 93 29.22 -13.61 6.51
CA ALA A 93 29.70 -13.60 7.90
C ALA A 93 30.01 -12.17 8.41
N THR A 94 30.38 -11.26 7.52
CA THR A 94 30.68 -9.85 7.79
C THR A 94 29.46 -9.02 8.25
N LEU A 95 28.22 -9.55 8.07
CA LEU A 95 27.00 -8.97 8.65
C LEU A 95 26.85 -9.23 10.14
N ASN A 96 27.59 -10.18 10.69
CA ASN A 96 27.49 -10.64 12.07
C ASN A 96 28.70 -10.17 12.90
N GLY A 97 28.59 -10.31 14.21
CA GLY A 97 29.67 -10.03 15.14
C GLY A 97 29.45 -8.75 15.96
N LYS A 98 30.41 -8.48 16.86
CA LYS A 98 30.37 -7.29 17.72
C LYS A 98 30.68 -6.00 16.96
N THR A 99 31.44 -6.12 15.84
CA THR A 99 31.80 -5.03 14.93
C THR A 99 31.58 -5.49 13.49
N PRO A 100 30.32 -5.44 13.00
CA PRO A 100 30.04 -5.85 11.62
C PRO A 100 30.72 -4.89 10.62
N SER A 101 31.35 -5.44 9.58
CA SER A 101 31.97 -4.68 8.49
C SER A 101 31.06 -4.57 7.24
N THR A 102 29.95 -5.28 7.24
CA THR A 102 28.90 -5.18 6.22
C THR A 102 27.57 -4.86 6.90
N PHE A 103 26.78 -4.04 6.24
CA PHE A 103 25.45 -3.64 6.68
C PHE A 103 24.42 -4.04 5.66
N ILE A 104 23.15 -4.18 6.08
CA ILE A 104 22.04 -4.56 5.21
C ILE A 104 20.87 -3.59 5.39
N ASP A 105 20.32 -3.12 4.29
CA ASP A 105 19.01 -2.47 4.23
C ASP A 105 18.07 -3.24 3.30
N ILE A 106 16.81 -3.25 3.68
CA ILE A 106 15.74 -3.91 2.94
C ILE A 106 14.61 -2.90 2.80
N SER A 107 14.31 -2.55 1.57
CA SER A 107 13.28 -1.60 1.20
C SER A 107 12.32 -2.21 0.18
N LEU A 108 11.15 -1.60 0.02
CA LEU A 108 10.23 -1.96 -1.04
C LEU A 108 10.66 -1.29 -2.35
N GLY A 109 10.58 -2.04 -3.42
CA GLY A 109 10.62 -1.55 -4.79
C GLY A 109 9.21 -1.26 -5.30
N GLU A 110 8.88 -1.77 -6.48
CA GLU A 110 7.53 -1.66 -7.01
C GLU A 110 6.54 -2.49 -6.20
N LEU A 111 5.34 -1.96 -6.03
CA LEU A 111 4.26 -2.61 -5.30
C LEU A 111 3.18 -3.06 -6.25
N ARG A 112 2.61 -4.23 -5.96
CA ARG A 112 1.42 -4.72 -6.66
C ARG A 112 0.25 -3.76 -6.45
N SER A 113 -0.58 -3.58 -7.46
CA SER A 113 -1.90 -2.96 -7.27
C SER A 113 -2.84 -3.91 -6.53
N ILE A 114 -3.71 -3.36 -5.71
CA ILE A 114 -4.83 -4.09 -5.10
C ILE A 114 -6.12 -3.74 -5.84
N ASN A 115 -6.95 -4.75 -6.11
CA ASN A 115 -8.24 -4.52 -6.75
C ASN A 115 -9.29 -4.20 -5.68
N VAL A 116 -9.91 -3.03 -5.79
CA VAL A 116 -11.00 -2.61 -4.91
C VAL A 116 -12.27 -2.47 -5.71
N ASN A 117 -13.33 -3.09 -5.20
CA ASN A 117 -14.65 -3.06 -5.82
C ASN A 117 -15.48 -1.93 -5.18
N PHE A 118 -15.83 -0.92 -5.99
CA PHE A 118 -16.72 0.16 -5.60
C PHE A 118 -18.14 -0.19 -6.06
N VAL A 119 -19.04 -0.31 -5.10
CA VAL A 119 -20.43 -0.72 -5.32
C VAL A 119 -21.41 0.27 -4.67
N GLY A 120 -22.70 0.11 -4.96
CA GLY A 120 -23.74 0.97 -4.44
C GLY A 120 -23.78 2.32 -5.18
N GLN A 121 -23.83 3.41 -4.44
CA GLN A 121 -23.99 4.76 -4.97
C GLN A 121 -22.64 5.43 -5.29
N ALA A 122 -21.63 4.67 -5.70
CA ALA A 122 -20.44 5.24 -6.32
C ALA A 122 -20.82 5.84 -7.69
N LYS A 123 -20.18 6.94 -8.07
CA LYS A 123 -20.49 7.61 -9.35
C LYS A 123 -20.16 6.72 -10.55
N TYR A 124 -19.07 5.99 -10.47
CA TYR A 124 -18.68 4.98 -11.46
C TYR A 124 -18.42 3.66 -10.72
N PRO A 125 -19.44 2.83 -10.50
CA PRO A 125 -19.26 1.53 -9.85
C PRO A 125 -18.37 0.64 -10.69
N GLY A 126 -17.53 -0.19 -10.05
CA GLY A 126 -16.63 -1.10 -10.75
C GLY A 126 -15.45 -1.55 -9.91
N VAL A 127 -14.56 -2.33 -10.52
CA VAL A 127 -13.31 -2.79 -9.92
C VAL A 127 -12.17 -1.89 -10.41
N TYR A 128 -11.44 -1.32 -9.47
CA TYR A 128 -10.33 -0.42 -9.74
C TYR A 128 -9.03 -0.96 -9.16
N PRO A 129 -7.96 -1.04 -9.95
CA PRO A 129 -6.62 -1.27 -9.41
C PRO A 129 -6.17 0.00 -8.70
N ILE A 130 -5.90 -0.11 -7.41
CA ILE A 130 -5.42 1.01 -6.60
C ILE A 130 -4.10 0.66 -5.93
N HIS A 131 -3.31 1.67 -5.61
CA HIS A 131 -2.06 1.48 -4.90
C HIS A 131 -2.33 0.98 -3.46
N PRO A 132 -1.51 0.06 -2.89
CA PRO A 132 -1.74 -0.50 -1.55
C PRO A 132 -1.79 0.53 -0.42
N PHE A 133 -1.12 1.66 -0.59
CA PHE A 133 -1.12 2.77 0.38
C PHE A 133 -2.21 3.82 0.11
N SER A 134 -3.11 3.53 -0.82
CA SER A 134 -4.25 4.41 -1.09
C SER A 134 -5.14 4.56 0.14
N THR A 135 -5.57 5.77 0.39
CA THR A 135 -6.62 6.05 1.36
C THR A 135 -7.99 5.82 0.74
N VAL A 136 -9.02 5.73 1.57
CA VAL A 136 -10.42 5.64 1.09
C VAL A 136 -10.78 6.82 0.20
N ILE A 137 -10.32 8.01 0.55
CA ILE A 137 -10.56 9.23 -0.23
C ILE A 137 -10.00 9.12 -1.64
N THR A 138 -8.74 8.69 -1.75
CA THR A 138 -8.09 8.55 -3.06
C THR A 138 -8.72 7.43 -3.89
N GLY A 139 -9.12 6.33 -3.27
CA GLY A 139 -9.89 5.28 -3.93
C GLY A 139 -11.23 5.81 -4.46
N LEU A 140 -11.97 6.57 -3.66
CA LEU A 140 -13.22 7.20 -4.08
C LEU A 140 -13.02 8.20 -5.22
N ILE A 141 -11.94 8.99 -5.21
CA ILE A 141 -11.62 9.91 -6.32
C ILE A 141 -11.45 9.13 -7.64
N GLN A 142 -10.81 7.95 -7.62
CA GLN A 142 -10.67 7.11 -8.81
C GLN A 142 -12.03 6.62 -9.33
N ALA A 143 -12.96 6.26 -8.42
CA ALA A 143 -14.32 5.88 -8.76
C ALA A 143 -15.24 7.09 -9.12
N GLY A 144 -14.68 8.31 -9.18
CA GLY A 144 -15.43 9.54 -9.46
C GLY A 144 -16.21 10.10 -8.28
N GLY A 145 -16.02 9.52 -7.09
CA GLY A 145 -16.72 9.90 -5.85
C GLY A 145 -18.03 9.15 -5.63
N VAL A 146 -18.83 9.71 -4.74
CA VAL A 146 -20.19 9.22 -4.43
C VAL A 146 -21.18 9.98 -5.30
N ASP A 147 -22.17 9.28 -5.84
CA ASP A 147 -23.28 9.90 -6.57
C ASP A 147 -24.14 10.76 -5.62
N THR A 148 -24.79 11.77 -6.16
CA THR A 148 -25.64 12.69 -5.36
C THR A 148 -26.83 12.01 -4.70
N THR A 149 -27.19 10.81 -5.13
CA THR A 149 -28.23 9.97 -4.53
C THR A 149 -27.68 9.11 -3.38
N GLY A 150 -26.36 9.04 -3.23
CA GLY A 150 -25.69 8.30 -2.16
C GLY A 150 -25.43 9.14 -0.92
N SER A 151 -24.93 8.52 0.14
CA SER A 151 -24.59 9.17 1.40
C SER A 151 -23.08 9.26 1.61
N LEU A 152 -22.57 10.46 1.83
CA LEU A 152 -21.18 10.69 2.26
C LEU A 152 -20.96 10.34 3.75
N ARG A 153 -22.04 10.13 4.53
CA ARG A 153 -21.97 9.76 5.95
C ARG A 153 -21.92 8.26 6.20
N HIS A 154 -22.14 7.46 5.15
CA HIS A 154 -22.30 6.03 5.32
C HIS A 154 -21.54 5.27 4.24
N ILE A 155 -20.21 5.25 4.38
CA ILE A 155 -19.34 4.48 3.50
C ILE A 155 -18.85 3.26 4.26
N GLU A 156 -19.17 2.08 3.76
CA GLU A 156 -18.79 0.81 4.35
C GLU A 156 -17.57 0.24 3.61
N ILE A 157 -16.53 -0.11 4.38
CA ILE A 157 -15.40 -0.88 3.88
C ILE A 157 -15.60 -2.34 4.26
N LYS A 158 -15.61 -3.22 3.26
CA LYS A 158 -15.73 -4.66 3.47
C LYS A 158 -14.48 -5.39 2.96
N ARG A 159 -14.08 -6.41 3.70
CA ARG A 159 -13.01 -7.33 3.30
C ARG A 159 -13.49 -8.76 3.50
N ASN A 160 -13.40 -9.58 2.44
CA ASN A 160 -13.89 -10.96 2.44
C ASN A 160 -15.36 -11.09 2.90
N GLY A 161 -16.20 -10.12 2.50
CA GLY A 161 -17.62 -10.09 2.86
C GLY A 161 -17.94 -9.54 4.26
N ALA A 162 -16.95 -9.37 5.14
CA ALA A 162 -17.14 -8.80 6.46
C ALA A 162 -16.91 -7.27 6.45
N GLU A 163 -17.71 -6.55 7.22
CA GLU A 163 -17.51 -5.13 7.45
C GLU A 163 -16.24 -4.92 8.28
N VAL A 164 -15.33 -4.09 7.78
CA VAL A 164 -14.08 -3.72 8.46
C VAL A 164 -14.22 -2.37 9.14
N LYS A 165 -14.84 -1.40 8.46
CA LYS A 165 -15.01 -0.02 8.97
C LYS A 165 -16.16 0.68 8.27
N LYS A 166 -16.85 1.56 9.03
CA LYS A 166 -17.74 2.60 8.50
C LYS A 166 -17.07 3.95 8.57
N ILE A 167 -17.29 4.78 7.57
CA ILE A 167 -16.66 6.10 7.47
C ILE A 167 -17.72 7.14 7.18
N ASP A 168 -17.66 8.24 7.93
CA ASP A 168 -18.36 9.50 7.66
C ASP A 168 -17.35 10.48 7.04
N LEU A 169 -17.52 10.80 5.75
CA LEU A 169 -16.62 11.73 5.07
C LEU A 169 -16.82 13.20 5.50
N TYR A 170 -17.93 13.54 6.13
CA TYR A 170 -18.10 14.89 6.69
C TYR A 170 -17.14 15.14 7.85
N ASP A 171 -16.81 14.12 8.65
CA ASP A 171 -15.78 14.26 9.67
C ASP A 171 -14.42 14.62 9.05
N TYR A 172 -14.09 14.02 7.91
CA TYR A 172 -12.90 14.39 7.17
C TYR A 172 -12.97 15.81 6.60
N PHE A 173 -14.08 16.20 5.97
CA PHE A 173 -14.23 17.53 5.35
C PHE A 173 -14.26 18.67 6.36
N ILE A 174 -14.74 18.42 7.57
CA ILE A 174 -14.91 19.46 8.61
C ILE A 174 -13.74 19.46 9.58
N LYS A 175 -13.23 18.27 9.97
CA LYS A 175 -12.22 18.11 11.03
C LYS A 175 -10.86 17.69 10.49
N GLY A 176 -10.76 17.22 9.26
CA GLY A 176 -9.55 16.62 8.68
C GLY A 176 -9.24 15.20 9.18
N GLU A 177 -10.16 14.57 9.90
CA GLU A 177 -9.99 13.25 10.51
C GLU A 177 -10.82 12.19 9.78
N LEU A 178 -10.20 11.04 9.47
CA LEU A 178 -10.88 9.81 9.05
C LEU A 178 -11.05 8.93 10.29
N SER A 179 -12.19 9.07 10.96
CA SER A 179 -12.56 8.21 12.10
C SER A 179 -12.99 6.81 11.67
#